data_4ce6f1bb109d87302a9ad8cb4006ac9d
#
_entry.id   4ce6f1bb109d87302a9ad8cb4006ac9d
#
_cell.length_a   1.000
_cell.length_b   1.000
_cell.length_c   1.000
_cell.angle_alpha   90.00
_cell.angle_beta   90.00
_cell.angle_gamma   90.00
#
_symmetry.space_group_name_H-M   'P 1'
#
loop_
_entity.id
_entity.type
_entity.pdbx_description
1 polymer ?
#
loop_
_entity_poly.entity_id
_entity_poly.type
_entity_poly.pdbx_seq_one_letter_code
_entity_poly.pdbx_strand_id
1 'polypeptide(L)'
;MAGDFDGVVAAVTGGGSGIGLATARLLATRGASVAAVDLDPAAAAGSALPVIADVAVENSLRAAVAAVVERFGALDVLVNNAGIGATGTVEDNSYEEWRRVLDVNLLGIVRATRAALPHLRRSSVAAIVNTCSIAAVAGLPRRALYSATKGAVLGLTLAMAADHVAEGIRVNCVVPGTADTPWVRRLLDATPDPEGELAALRARQPTGRLVGADEVAAAIAYLASPLAVSTVGTALVVDGGTQGLRLPANQA
;
A
#
# COMPACT_ATOMS: atom_id res chain seq x y z
N MET A 1 21.72 -2.48 18.64
CA MET A 1 22.03 -3.05 17.30
C MET A 1 21.50 -2.10 16.27
N ALA A 2 22.25 -1.81 15.21
CA ALA A 2 21.79 -0.99 14.10
C ALA A 2 20.54 -1.63 13.47
N GLY A 3 19.56 -0.81 13.10
CA GLY A 3 18.37 -1.28 12.41
C GLY A 3 18.69 -1.70 10.97
N ASP A 4 17.89 -2.59 10.38
CA ASP A 4 18.08 -2.99 8.98
C ASP A 4 17.75 -1.87 7.96
N PHE A 5 17.28 -0.72 8.44
CA PHE A 5 17.00 0.49 7.65
C PHE A 5 17.86 1.69 8.05
N ASP A 6 18.94 1.50 8.82
CA ASP A 6 19.83 2.60 9.18
C ASP A 6 20.41 3.28 7.92
N GLY A 7 20.21 4.59 7.82
CA GLY A 7 20.64 5.39 6.67
C GLY A 7 19.72 5.33 5.43
N VAL A 8 18.64 4.54 5.47
CA VAL A 8 17.66 4.45 4.38
C VAL A 8 16.63 5.58 4.49
N VAL A 9 16.31 6.21 3.38
CA VAL A 9 15.25 7.22 3.27
C VAL A 9 14.03 6.63 2.58
N ALA A 10 12.86 6.66 3.24
CA ALA A 10 11.62 6.11 2.74
C ALA A 10 10.51 7.16 2.62
N ALA A 11 9.72 7.10 1.55
CA ALA A 11 8.48 7.85 1.40
C ALA A 11 7.29 6.88 1.34
N VAL A 12 6.24 7.14 2.14
CA VAL A 12 5.03 6.31 2.24
C VAL A 12 3.83 7.15 1.86
N THR A 13 3.20 6.89 0.72
CA THR A 13 1.93 7.54 0.34
C THR A 13 0.76 6.93 1.11
N GLY A 14 -0.23 7.75 1.48
CA GLY A 14 -1.27 7.32 2.42
C GLY A 14 -0.70 7.06 3.82
N GLY A 15 0.39 7.77 4.19
CA GLY A 15 1.12 7.58 5.43
C GLY A 15 0.46 8.15 6.69
N GLY A 16 -0.67 8.83 6.54
CA GLY A 16 -1.41 9.44 7.66
C GLY A 16 -2.34 8.49 8.42
N SER A 17 -2.65 7.30 7.88
CA SER A 17 -3.57 6.37 8.54
C SER A 17 -3.34 4.91 8.16
N GLY A 18 -3.97 3.99 8.90
CA GLY A 18 -4.05 2.55 8.59
C GLY A 18 -2.69 1.91 8.30
N ILE A 19 -2.62 1.14 7.21
CA ILE A 19 -1.41 0.41 6.80
C ILE A 19 -0.24 1.36 6.54
N GLY A 20 -0.49 2.51 5.88
CA GLY A 20 0.56 3.48 5.58
C GLY A 20 1.20 4.05 6.83
N LEU A 21 0.40 4.44 7.82
CA LEU A 21 0.90 4.94 9.10
C LEU A 21 1.66 3.87 9.88
N ALA A 22 1.12 2.64 9.94
CA ALA A 22 1.80 1.50 10.56
C ALA A 22 3.16 1.24 9.89
N THR A 23 3.21 1.30 8.54
CA THR A 23 4.45 1.16 7.77
C THR A 23 5.44 2.27 8.08
N ALA A 24 5.00 3.54 8.06
CA ALA A 24 5.88 4.67 8.35
C ALA A 24 6.51 4.56 9.75
N ARG A 25 5.71 4.22 10.75
CA ARG A 25 6.19 3.99 12.12
C ARG A 25 7.15 2.82 12.22
N LEU A 26 6.85 1.70 11.58
CA LEU A 26 7.71 0.51 11.63
C LEU A 26 9.07 0.78 10.97
N LEU A 27 9.09 1.41 9.78
CA LEU A 27 10.35 1.76 9.11
C LEU A 27 11.19 2.71 9.96
N ALA A 28 10.55 3.73 10.58
CA ALA A 28 11.24 4.65 11.48
C ALA A 28 11.83 3.96 12.70
N THR A 29 11.11 3.02 13.33
CA THR A 29 11.63 2.25 14.47
C THR A 29 12.79 1.32 14.10
N ARG A 30 12.92 0.98 12.80
CA ARG A 30 14.03 0.19 12.25
C ARG A 30 15.20 1.03 11.73
N GLY A 31 15.19 2.34 11.93
CA GLY A 31 16.30 3.24 11.61
C GLY A 31 16.13 4.06 10.34
N ALA A 32 15.03 3.92 9.58
CA ALA A 32 14.80 4.74 8.39
C ALA A 32 14.49 6.20 8.72
N SER A 33 14.93 7.11 7.88
CA SER A 33 14.36 8.45 7.76
C SER A 33 13.10 8.39 6.90
N VAL A 34 11.93 8.63 7.48
CA VAL A 34 10.64 8.38 6.82
C VAL A 34 9.89 9.68 6.55
N ALA A 35 9.31 9.81 5.37
CA ALA A 35 8.29 10.81 5.05
C ALA A 35 6.91 10.14 4.90
N ALA A 36 5.92 10.61 5.64
CA ALA A 36 4.52 10.23 5.52
C ALA A 36 3.82 11.24 4.60
N VAL A 37 3.51 10.82 3.39
CA VAL A 37 2.87 11.62 2.35
C VAL A 37 1.37 11.33 2.35
N ASP A 38 0.54 12.31 2.68
CA ASP A 38 -0.92 12.14 2.80
C ASP A 38 -1.63 13.48 2.58
N LEU A 39 -2.94 13.45 2.41
CA LEU A 39 -3.79 14.66 2.51
C LEU A 39 -3.81 15.20 3.94
N ASP A 40 -3.76 14.31 4.93
CA ASP A 40 -3.62 14.62 6.36
C ASP A 40 -2.57 13.70 7.02
N PRO A 41 -1.27 14.09 7.00
CA PRO A 41 -0.21 13.29 7.58
C PRO A 41 0.02 13.54 9.08
N ALA A 42 -0.84 14.31 9.76
CA ALA A 42 -0.62 14.76 11.14
C ALA A 42 -0.38 13.60 12.14
N ALA A 43 -1.06 12.46 11.95
CA ALA A 43 -0.90 11.28 12.81
C ALA A 43 0.49 10.62 12.74
N ALA A 44 1.30 10.94 11.73
CA ALA A 44 2.67 10.45 11.58
C ALA A 44 3.71 11.33 12.29
N ALA A 45 3.32 12.50 12.78
CA ALA A 45 4.22 13.41 13.48
C ALA A 45 4.92 12.71 14.67
N GLY A 46 6.22 12.98 14.82
CA GLY A 46 7.06 12.35 15.85
C GLY A 46 7.70 11.02 15.44
N SER A 47 7.18 10.33 14.42
CA SER A 47 7.78 9.10 13.85
C SER A 47 8.22 9.26 12.39
N ALA A 48 7.64 10.23 11.67
CA ALA A 48 7.97 10.51 10.27
C ALA A 48 7.85 12.00 9.99
N LEU A 49 8.48 12.47 8.91
CA LEU A 49 8.25 13.82 8.36
C LEU A 49 6.86 13.86 7.73
N PRO A 50 5.93 14.67 8.26
CA PRO A 50 4.61 14.81 7.63
C PRO A 50 4.75 15.68 6.36
N VAL A 51 4.25 15.16 5.23
CA VAL A 51 4.25 15.86 3.93
C VAL A 51 2.84 15.85 3.36
N ILE A 52 2.24 17.02 3.22
CA ILE A 52 0.89 17.15 2.65
C ILE A 52 0.99 17.03 1.13
N ALA A 53 0.31 16.03 0.55
CA ALA A 53 0.20 15.89 -0.89
C ALA A 53 -1.02 15.05 -1.30
N ASP A 54 -1.55 15.37 -2.49
CA ASP A 54 -2.60 14.62 -3.17
C ASP A 54 -1.98 13.76 -4.29
N VAL A 55 -2.16 12.44 -4.21
CA VAL A 55 -1.66 11.51 -5.23
C VAL A 55 -2.37 11.64 -6.57
N ALA A 56 -3.55 12.27 -6.61
CA ALA A 56 -4.26 12.59 -7.84
C ALA A 56 -3.65 13.80 -8.57
N VAL A 57 -2.74 14.55 -7.95
CA VAL A 57 -2.16 15.79 -8.50
C VAL A 57 -0.66 15.61 -8.73
N GLU A 58 -0.22 15.59 -10.00
CA GLU A 58 1.20 15.32 -10.35
C GLU A 58 2.17 16.32 -9.70
N ASN A 59 1.88 17.62 -9.76
CA ASN A 59 2.75 18.62 -9.17
C ASN A 59 2.83 18.53 -7.64
N SER A 60 1.76 18.07 -6.98
CA SER A 60 1.75 17.82 -5.53
C SER A 60 2.75 16.72 -5.15
N LEU A 61 2.76 15.61 -5.90
CA LEU A 61 3.71 14.51 -5.67
C LEU A 61 5.16 14.90 -6.02
N ARG A 62 5.37 15.68 -7.09
CA ARG A 62 6.71 16.21 -7.42
C ARG A 62 7.25 17.08 -6.29
N ALA A 63 6.42 17.97 -5.75
CA ALA A 63 6.80 18.81 -4.61
C ALA A 63 7.07 17.98 -3.35
N ALA A 64 6.24 16.95 -3.08
CA ALA A 64 6.43 16.05 -1.95
C ALA A 64 7.77 15.30 -2.03
N VAL A 65 8.11 14.72 -3.19
CA VAL A 65 9.40 14.03 -3.38
C VAL A 65 10.57 15.01 -3.25
N ALA A 66 10.45 16.24 -3.81
CA ALA A 66 11.47 17.26 -3.65
C ALA A 66 11.71 17.63 -2.19
N ALA A 67 10.65 17.80 -1.39
CA ALA A 67 10.75 18.10 0.05
C ALA A 67 11.43 16.95 0.83
N VAL A 68 11.14 15.68 0.47
CA VAL A 68 11.81 14.50 1.06
C VAL A 68 13.31 14.55 0.79
N VAL A 69 13.70 14.79 -0.47
CA VAL A 69 15.11 14.82 -0.88
C VAL A 69 15.82 16.04 -0.30
N GLU A 70 15.18 17.18 -0.24
CA GLU A 70 15.73 18.39 0.42
C GLU A 70 16.01 18.13 1.90
N ARG A 71 15.07 17.45 2.58
CA ARG A 71 15.16 17.19 4.03
C ARG A 71 16.19 16.12 4.40
N PHE A 72 16.29 15.04 3.59
CA PHE A 72 17.07 13.85 3.94
C PHE A 72 18.25 13.58 2.98
N GLY A 73 18.35 14.27 1.86
CA GLY A 73 19.43 14.11 0.88
C GLY A 73 19.26 12.98 -0.11
N ALA A 74 18.29 12.07 0.09
CA ALA A 74 18.09 10.89 -0.73
C ALA A 74 16.61 10.45 -0.76
N LEU A 75 16.31 9.47 -1.62
CA LEU A 75 15.10 8.65 -1.56
C LEU A 75 15.47 7.24 -2.04
N ASP A 76 15.38 6.25 -1.15
CA ASP A 76 15.77 4.86 -1.38
C ASP A 76 14.55 3.93 -1.50
N VAL A 77 13.48 4.23 -0.78
CA VAL A 77 12.28 3.39 -0.72
C VAL A 77 11.03 4.23 -1.00
N LEU A 78 10.22 3.77 -1.96
CA LEU A 78 8.88 4.30 -2.20
C LEU A 78 7.83 3.24 -1.85
N VAL A 79 6.94 3.55 -0.90
CA VAL A 79 5.77 2.74 -0.60
C VAL A 79 4.53 3.42 -1.16
N ASN A 80 3.96 2.86 -2.22
CA ASN A 80 2.72 3.30 -2.82
C ASN A 80 1.55 2.61 -2.10
N ASN A 81 1.03 3.27 -1.06
CA ASN A 81 -0.05 2.72 -0.25
C ASN A 81 -1.34 3.55 -0.33
N ALA A 82 -1.29 4.83 -0.72
CA ALA A 82 -2.49 5.64 -0.89
C ALA A 82 -3.52 4.96 -1.80
N GLY A 83 -4.78 4.96 -1.36
CA GLY A 83 -5.85 4.37 -2.14
C GLY A 83 -7.21 4.57 -1.50
N ILE A 84 -8.24 4.50 -2.34
CA ILE A 84 -9.65 4.57 -1.94
C ILE A 84 -10.39 3.33 -2.39
N GLY A 85 -11.42 2.94 -1.62
CA GLY A 85 -12.27 1.83 -1.98
C GLY A 85 -13.44 2.25 -2.86
N ALA A 86 -14.06 1.25 -3.50
CA ALA A 86 -15.34 1.38 -4.14
C ALA A 86 -16.20 0.14 -3.85
N THR A 87 -17.50 0.34 -3.70
CA THR A 87 -18.47 -0.73 -3.51
C THR A 87 -19.50 -0.66 -4.62
N GLY A 88 -19.81 -1.78 -5.24
CA GLY A 88 -20.80 -1.86 -6.30
C GLY A 88 -20.48 -2.94 -7.33
N THR A 89 -21.51 -3.33 -8.09
CA THR A 89 -21.37 -4.13 -9.30
C THR A 89 -20.84 -3.26 -10.45
N VAL A 90 -20.69 -3.83 -11.63
CA VAL A 90 -20.27 -3.06 -12.82
C VAL A 90 -21.30 -2.00 -13.22
N GLU A 91 -22.57 -2.19 -12.84
CA GLU A 91 -23.68 -1.28 -13.16
C GLU A 91 -23.85 -0.16 -12.15
N ASP A 92 -23.43 -0.37 -10.89
CA ASP A 92 -23.69 0.57 -9.79
C ASP A 92 -22.75 1.79 -9.82
N ASN A 93 -21.50 1.61 -10.22
CA ASN A 93 -20.50 2.67 -10.17
C ASN A 93 -20.56 3.59 -11.40
N SER A 94 -20.71 4.88 -11.19
CA SER A 94 -20.70 5.88 -12.28
C SER A 94 -19.34 5.97 -12.98
N TYR A 95 -19.29 6.43 -14.22
CA TYR A 95 -18.02 6.67 -14.91
C TYR A 95 -17.14 7.72 -14.21
N GLU A 96 -17.72 8.65 -13.49
CA GLU A 96 -16.99 9.62 -12.68
C GLU A 96 -16.29 8.93 -11.51
N GLU A 97 -16.98 8.02 -10.80
CA GLU A 97 -16.39 7.22 -9.74
C GLU A 97 -15.28 6.30 -10.29
N TRP A 98 -15.50 5.67 -11.46
CA TRP A 98 -14.47 4.90 -12.15
C TRP A 98 -13.21 5.74 -12.39
N ARG A 99 -13.34 6.94 -12.95
CA ARG A 99 -12.19 7.82 -13.21
C ARG A 99 -11.48 8.20 -11.90
N ARG A 100 -12.23 8.60 -10.88
CA ARG A 100 -11.66 9.00 -9.59
C ARG A 100 -10.90 7.86 -8.91
N VAL A 101 -11.46 6.64 -8.87
CA VAL A 101 -10.81 5.52 -8.19
C VAL A 101 -9.59 5.04 -8.97
N LEU A 102 -9.64 5.01 -10.30
CA LEU A 102 -8.47 4.74 -11.15
C LEU A 102 -7.40 5.81 -10.98
N ASP A 103 -7.79 7.06 -10.90
CA ASP A 103 -6.86 8.19 -10.77
C ASP A 103 -6.06 8.13 -9.47
N VAL A 104 -6.71 7.81 -8.35
CA VAL A 104 -6.07 7.65 -7.06
C VAL A 104 -5.27 6.33 -6.99
N ASN A 105 -5.93 5.18 -7.26
CA ASN A 105 -5.38 3.87 -6.96
C ASN A 105 -4.32 3.39 -7.96
N LEU A 106 -4.38 3.85 -9.20
CA LEU A 106 -3.47 3.44 -10.27
C LEU A 106 -2.57 4.60 -10.72
N LEU A 107 -3.15 5.71 -11.19
CA LEU A 107 -2.36 6.83 -11.70
C LEU A 107 -1.60 7.54 -10.58
N GLY A 108 -2.09 7.51 -9.34
CA GLY A 108 -1.34 7.97 -8.16
C GLY A 108 -0.01 7.22 -8.00
N ILE A 109 -0.01 5.88 -8.17
CA ILE A 109 1.21 5.07 -8.17
C ILE A 109 2.16 5.48 -9.30
N VAL A 110 1.63 5.67 -10.51
CA VAL A 110 2.41 6.10 -11.66
C VAL A 110 3.07 7.45 -11.42
N ARG A 111 2.31 8.43 -10.91
CA ARG A 111 2.83 9.78 -10.61
C ARG A 111 3.92 9.76 -9.53
N ALA A 112 3.66 9.05 -8.41
CA ALA A 112 4.63 8.93 -7.31
C ALA A 112 5.92 8.25 -7.78
N THR A 113 5.79 7.15 -8.54
CA THR A 113 6.93 6.44 -9.09
C THR A 113 7.73 7.31 -10.06
N ARG A 114 7.08 8.00 -10.99
CA ARG A 114 7.76 8.92 -11.93
C ARG A 114 8.53 10.02 -11.21
N ALA A 115 7.97 10.58 -10.14
CA ALA A 115 8.67 11.58 -9.33
C ALA A 115 9.86 10.98 -8.56
N ALA A 116 9.75 9.74 -8.07
CA ALA A 116 10.77 9.09 -7.26
C ALA A 116 11.93 8.48 -8.09
N LEU A 117 11.68 7.97 -9.30
CA LEU A 117 12.66 7.23 -10.12
C LEU A 117 14.02 7.94 -10.29
N PRO A 118 14.13 9.28 -10.53
CA PRO A 118 15.43 9.94 -10.64
C PRO A 118 16.28 9.84 -9.37
N HIS A 119 15.64 9.66 -8.22
CA HIS A 119 16.30 9.52 -6.92
C HIS A 119 16.59 8.05 -6.61
N LEU A 120 15.64 7.14 -6.85
CA LEU A 120 15.80 5.71 -6.68
C LEU A 120 16.96 5.16 -7.52
N ARG A 121 17.18 5.66 -8.75
CA ARG A 121 18.33 5.28 -9.60
C ARG A 121 19.69 5.61 -8.99
N ARG A 122 19.74 6.50 -8.00
CA ARG A 122 21.00 6.86 -7.29
C ARG A 122 21.20 6.07 -6.01
N SER A 123 20.20 5.32 -5.59
CA SER A 123 20.23 4.48 -4.39
C SER A 123 20.87 3.12 -4.68
N SER A 124 21.72 2.65 -3.78
CA SER A 124 22.26 1.28 -3.83
C SER A 124 21.32 0.22 -3.26
N VAL A 125 20.19 0.64 -2.66
CA VAL A 125 19.22 -0.23 -1.99
C VAL A 125 17.77 0.01 -2.43
N ALA A 126 17.60 0.56 -3.65
CA ALA A 126 16.33 1.02 -4.16
C ALA A 126 15.21 -0.04 -4.12
N ALA A 127 14.05 0.34 -3.57
CA ALA A 127 12.87 -0.49 -3.56
C ALA A 127 11.57 0.30 -3.75
N ILE A 128 10.64 -0.27 -4.50
CA ILE A 128 9.26 0.18 -4.61
C ILE A 128 8.35 -0.93 -4.10
N VAL A 129 7.45 -0.61 -3.18
CA VAL A 129 6.44 -1.55 -2.68
C VAL A 129 5.04 -0.97 -2.90
N ASN A 130 4.23 -1.67 -3.70
CA ASN A 130 2.86 -1.27 -3.99
C ASN A 130 1.87 -2.00 -3.07
N THR A 131 0.87 -1.30 -2.55
CA THR A 131 -0.23 -1.94 -1.80
C THR A 131 -1.34 -2.36 -2.78
N CYS A 132 -1.36 -3.64 -3.11
CA CYS A 132 -2.40 -4.29 -3.88
C CYS A 132 -3.61 -4.65 -2.98
N SER A 133 -4.27 -5.78 -3.20
CA SER A 133 -5.37 -6.29 -2.39
C SER A 133 -5.71 -7.72 -2.80
N ILE A 134 -6.31 -8.50 -1.92
CA ILE A 134 -6.99 -9.76 -2.24
C ILE A 134 -8.02 -9.58 -3.39
N ALA A 135 -8.60 -8.39 -3.52
CA ALA A 135 -9.53 -8.05 -4.60
C ALA A 135 -8.91 -8.10 -6.01
N ALA A 136 -7.58 -8.12 -6.13
CA ALA A 136 -6.89 -8.29 -7.41
C ALA A 136 -6.90 -9.74 -7.90
N VAL A 137 -7.04 -10.71 -7.01
CA VAL A 137 -6.80 -12.14 -7.27
C VAL A 137 -7.96 -13.03 -6.88
N ALA A 138 -8.96 -12.51 -6.15
CA ALA A 138 -10.16 -13.20 -5.75
C ALA A 138 -11.41 -12.44 -6.24
N GLY A 139 -12.39 -13.17 -6.74
CA GLY A 139 -13.70 -12.62 -7.15
C GLY A 139 -14.51 -12.24 -5.92
N LEU A 140 -14.53 -10.97 -5.56
CA LEU A 140 -15.31 -10.46 -4.45
C LEU A 140 -16.61 -9.82 -4.94
N PRO A 141 -17.78 -10.20 -4.40
CA PRO A 141 -19.04 -9.61 -4.79
C PRO A 141 -19.07 -8.10 -4.47
N ARG A 142 -19.70 -7.32 -5.35
CA ARG A 142 -19.85 -5.86 -5.22
C ARG A 142 -18.52 -5.11 -5.07
N ARG A 143 -17.49 -5.54 -5.82
CA ARG A 143 -16.14 -4.92 -5.82
C ARG A 143 -15.58 -4.73 -7.24
N ALA A 144 -16.43 -4.65 -8.27
CA ALA A 144 -15.99 -4.62 -9.67
C ALA A 144 -14.95 -3.54 -9.93
N LEU A 145 -15.26 -2.28 -9.62
CA LEU A 145 -14.36 -1.14 -9.80
C LEU A 145 -13.07 -1.29 -8.98
N TYR A 146 -13.20 -1.59 -7.69
CA TYR A 146 -12.04 -1.73 -6.80
C TYR A 146 -11.12 -2.88 -7.26
N SER A 147 -11.69 -4.04 -7.60
CA SER A 147 -10.95 -5.20 -8.12
C SER A 147 -10.21 -4.87 -9.42
N ALA A 148 -10.85 -4.14 -10.34
CA ALA A 148 -10.21 -3.72 -11.57
C ALA A 148 -8.97 -2.84 -11.30
N THR A 149 -9.06 -1.87 -10.36
CA THR A 149 -7.91 -1.05 -10.00
C THR A 149 -6.79 -1.84 -9.36
N LYS A 150 -7.13 -2.79 -8.47
CA LYS A 150 -6.11 -3.60 -7.77
C LYS A 150 -5.50 -4.67 -8.69
N GLY A 151 -6.26 -5.21 -9.64
CA GLY A 151 -5.72 -6.04 -10.71
C GLY A 151 -4.74 -5.27 -11.60
N ALA A 152 -5.06 -4.00 -11.93
CA ALA A 152 -4.15 -3.13 -12.65
C ALA A 152 -2.86 -2.83 -11.87
N VAL A 153 -2.94 -2.64 -10.53
CA VAL A 153 -1.75 -2.46 -9.67
C VAL A 153 -0.85 -3.69 -9.69
N LEU A 154 -1.42 -4.91 -9.69
CA LEU A 154 -0.64 -6.14 -9.79
C LEU A 154 0.10 -6.22 -11.12
N GLY A 155 -0.59 -5.99 -12.25
CA GLY A 155 0.02 -5.97 -13.58
C GLY A 155 1.10 -4.89 -13.71
N LEU A 156 0.83 -3.67 -13.21
CA LEU A 156 1.79 -2.57 -13.19
C LEU A 156 3.03 -2.92 -12.38
N THR A 157 2.88 -3.59 -11.22
CA THR A 157 4.00 -4.01 -10.38
C THR A 157 4.96 -4.93 -11.14
N LEU A 158 4.42 -5.93 -11.85
CA LEU A 158 5.23 -6.87 -12.63
C LEU A 158 5.95 -6.18 -13.79
N ALA A 159 5.27 -5.30 -14.51
CA ALA A 159 5.86 -4.53 -15.60
C ALA A 159 6.99 -3.62 -15.09
N MET A 160 6.74 -2.85 -14.02
CA MET A 160 7.77 -2.01 -13.40
C MET A 160 8.96 -2.82 -12.87
N ALA A 161 8.72 -4.02 -12.33
CA ALA A 161 9.80 -4.89 -11.88
C ALA A 161 10.70 -5.31 -13.06
N ALA A 162 10.10 -5.69 -14.19
CA ALA A 162 10.83 -6.06 -15.41
C ALA A 162 11.61 -4.87 -16.00
N ASP A 163 10.99 -3.68 -16.01
CA ASP A 163 11.61 -2.47 -16.58
C ASP A 163 12.82 -1.98 -15.77
N HIS A 164 12.77 -2.12 -14.43
CA HIS A 164 13.74 -1.45 -13.55
C HIS A 164 14.71 -2.39 -12.82
N VAL A 165 14.58 -3.72 -12.96
CA VAL A 165 15.49 -4.67 -12.30
C VAL A 165 16.95 -4.47 -12.74
N ALA A 166 17.19 -4.17 -14.02
CA ALA A 166 18.54 -3.89 -14.53
C ALA A 166 19.11 -2.56 -14.02
N GLU A 167 18.25 -1.66 -13.51
CA GLU A 167 18.65 -0.40 -12.86
C GLU A 167 18.92 -0.59 -11.35
N GLY A 168 18.83 -1.82 -10.83
CA GLY A 168 18.99 -2.12 -9.41
C GLY A 168 17.78 -1.76 -8.55
N ILE A 169 16.62 -1.43 -9.14
CA ILE A 169 15.41 -1.07 -8.41
C ILE A 169 14.50 -2.30 -8.30
N ARG A 170 14.26 -2.75 -7.07
CA ARG A 170 13.33 -3.85 -6.80
C ARG A 170 11.90 -3.32 -6.71
N VAL A 171 10.98 -3.94 -7.43
CA VAL A 171 9.56 -3.58 -7.38
C VAL A 171 8.74 -4.81 -7.00
N ASN A 172 7.93 -4.67 -5.95
CA ASN A 172 7.10 -5.74 -5.40
C ASN A 172 5.73 -5.18 -4.97
N CYS A 173 4.79 -6.04 -4.63
CA CYS A 173 3.57 -5.62 -3.97
C CYS A 173 3.19 -6.55 -2.80
N VAL A 174 2.43 -5.99 -1.86
CA VAL A 174 1.70 -6.77 -0.86
C VAL A 174 0.25 -6.96 -1.31
N VAL A 175 -0.35 -8.11 -0.97
CA VAL A 175 -1.74 -8.45 -1.26
C VAL A 175 -2.47 -8.69 0.06
N PRO A 176 -2.93 -7.63 0.75
CA PRO A 176 -3.66 -7.77 1.99
C PRO A 176 -5.05 -8.37 1.80
N GLY A 177 -5.50 -9.16 2.77
CA GLY A 177 -6.91 -9.47 2.99
C GLY A 177 -7.67 -8.26 3.51
N THR A 178 -8.84 -8.49 4.15
CA THR A 178 -9.54 -7.40 4.82
C THR A 178 -8.76 -6.95 6.06
N ALA A 179 -8.14 -5.77 5.97
CA ALA A 179 -7.32 -5.24 7.05
C ALA A 179 -8.14 -4.38 8.03
N ASP A 180 -7.89 -4.53 9.34
CA ASP A 180 -8.48 -3.67 10.38
C ASP A 180 -7.86 -2.26 10.30
N THR A 181 -8.54 -1.37 9.62
CA THR A 181 -8.10 0.00 9.37
C THR A 181 -9.23 0.99 9.65
N PRO A 182 -8.91 2.26 9.90
CA PRO A 182 -9.93 3.30 10.05
C PRO A 182 -10.90 3.38 8.85
N TRP A 183 -10.42 3.04 7.64
CA TRP A 183 -11.27 3.00 6.44
C TRP A 183 -12.32 1.88 6.53
N VAL A 184 -11.93 0.66 6.91
CA VAL A 184 -12.86 -0.46 7.07
C VAL A 184 -13.86 -0.16 8.19
N ARG A 185 -13.40 0.42 9.31
CA ARG A 185 -14.29 0.83 10.41
C ARG A 185 -15.34 1.84 9.96
N ARG A 186 -14.95 2.90 9.22
CA ARG A 186 -15.93 3.85 8.66
C ARG A 186 -16.94 3.19 7.71
N LEU A 187 -16.53 2.16 6.95
CA LEU A 187 -17.48 1.41 6.12
C LEU A 187 -18.48 0.61 6.97
N LEU A 188 -18.02 -0.02 8.04
CA LEU A 188 -18.88 -0.73 8.98
C LEU A 188 -19.87 0.22 9.67
N ASP A 189 -19.38 1.35 10.18
CA ASP A 189 -20.20 2.37 10.85
C ASP A 189 -21.30 2.94 9.95
N ALA A 190 -21.13 2.87 8.63
CA ALA A 190 -22.12 3.32 7.65
C ALA A 190 -23.18 2.25 7.30
N THR A 191 -23.07 1.02 7.84
CA THR A 191 -24.05 -0.05 7.62
C THR A 191 -25.15 -0.06 8.68
N PRO A 192 -26.34 -0.58 8.39
CA PRO A 192 -27.42 -0.73 9.39
C PRO A 192 -27.08 -1.69 10.54
N ASP A 193 -26.16 -2.64 10.32
CA ASP A 193 -25.69 -3.65 11.27
C ASP A 193 -24.17 -3.78 11.23
N PRO A 194 -23.42 -2.86 11.88
CA PRO A 194 -21.96 -2.89 11.90
C PRO A 194 -21.36 -4.16 12.53
N GLU A 195 -22.00 -4.70 13.57
CA GLU A 195 -21.51 -5.90 14.26
C GLU A 195 -21.67 -7.16 13.40
N GLY A 196 -22.83 -7.33 12.76
CA GLY A 196 -23.07 -8.43 11.84
C GLY A 196 -22.16 -8.38 10.62
N GLU A 197 -21.94 -7.20 10.02
CA GLU A 197 -20.99 -7.03 8.93
C GLU A 197 -19.56 -7.33 9.35
N LEU A 198 -19.15 -6.90 10.55
CA LEU A 198 -17.82 -7.22 11.08
C LEU A 198 -17.66 -8.73 11.29
N ALA A 199 -18.67 -9.40 11.84
CA ALA A 199 -18.68 -10.85 11.99
C ALA A 199 -18.56 -11.56 10.65
N ALA A 200 -19.31 -11.11 9.62
CA ALA A 200 -19.24 -11.64 8.26
C ALA A 200 -17.85 -11.42 7.62
N LEU A 201 -17.22 -10.26 7.85
CA LEU A 201 -15.86 -10.02 7.37
C LEU A 201 -14.83 -10.93 8.04
N ARG A 202 -14.97 -11.19 9.34
CA ARG A 202 -14.12 -12.13 10.08
C ARG A 202 -14.30 -13.58 9.59
N ALA A 203 -15.53 -14.00 9.38
CA ALA A 203 -15.87 -15.35 8.91
C ALA A 203 -15.34 -15.65 7.50
N ARG A 204 -15.10 -14.63 6.68
CA ARG A 204 -14.49 -14.80 5.35
C ARG A 204 -13.00 -15.10 5.38
N GLN A 205 -12.33 -14.85 6.51
CA GLN A 205 -10.90 -15.09 6.65
C GLN A 205 -10.68 -16.41 7.40
N PRO A 206 -9.91 -17.36 6.85
CA PRO A 206 -9.61 -18.63 7.51
C PRO A 206 -9.08 -18.51 8.93
N THR A 207 -8.39 -17.40 9.24
CA THR A 207 -7.91 -17.10 10.59
C THR A 207 -9.00 -16.63 11.55
N GLY A 208 -10.24 -16.40 11.10
CA GLY A 208 -11.36 -15.90 11.92
C GLY A 208 -11.21 -14.45 12.40
N ARG A 209 -10.24 -13.70 11.90
CA ARG A 209 -10.01 -12.30 12.28
C ARG A 209 -9.60 -11.45 11.07
N LEU A 210 -9.75 -10.14 11.20
CA LEU A 210 -9.19 -9.19 10.23
C LEU A 210 -7.67 -9.20 10.29
N VAL A 211 -7.02 -8.88 9.16
CA VAL A 211 -5.57 -8.70 9.09
C VAL A 211 -5.19 -7.41 9.81
N GLY A 212 -4.19 -7.46 10.69
CA GLY A 212 -3.67 -6.26 11.36
C GLY A 212 -2.93 -5.35 10.39
N ALA A 213 -3.07 -4.03 10.55
CA ALA A 213 -2.28 -3.07 9.78
C ALA A 213 -0.77 -3.28 9.98
N ASP A 214 -0.35 -3.66 11.19
CA ASP A 214 1.05 -3.94 11.52
C ASP A 214 1.56 -5.22 10.83
N GLU A 215 0.72 -6.21 10.60
CA GLU A 215 1.09 -7.44 9.86
C GLU A 215 1.39 -7.11 8.40
N VAL A 216 0.58 -6.22 7.79
CA VAL A 216 0.83 -5.75 6.42
C VAL A 216 2.07 -4.86 6.38
N ALA A 217 2.27 -3.99 7.38
CA ALA A 217 3.45 -3.14 7.50
C ALA A 217 4.74 -3.98 7.63
N ALA A 218 4.72 -5.09 8.37
CA ALA A 218 5.84 -6.01 8.47
C ALA A 218 6.21 -6.65 7.11
N ALA A 219 5.21 -7.03 6.31
CA ALA A 219 5.42 -7.54 4.96
C ALA A 219 5.97 -6.47 4.01
N ILE A 220 5.46 -5.24 4.09
CA ILE A 220 5.99 -4.10 3.33
C ILE A 220 7.45 -3.85 3.72
N ALA A 221 7.76 -3.83 5.02
CA ALA A 221 9.12 -3.63 5.51
C ALA A 221 10.07 -4.74 5.02
N TYR A 222 9.64 -6.01 4.99
CA TYR A 222 10.42 -7.08 4.39
C TYR A 222 10.74 -6.81 2.92
N LEU A 223 9.74 -6.48 2.10
CA LEU A 223 9.93 -6.21 0.67
C LEU A 223 10.76 -4.96 0.40
N ALA A 224 10.72 -3.97 1.29
CA ALA A 224 11.51 -2.75 1.23
C ALA A 224 12.95 -2.94 1.74
N SER A 225 13.19 -3.95 2.60
CA SER A 225 14.48 -4.14 3.30
C SER A 225 15.65 -4.31 2.32
N PRO A 226 16.81 -3.68 2.59
CA PRO A 226 18.06 -3.93 1.88
C PRO A 226 18.50 -5.40 1.90
N LEU A 227 17.97 -6.22 2.81
CA LEU A 227 18.27 -7.64 2.92
C LEU A 227 17.48 -8.51 1.93
N ALA A 228 16.40 -7.98 1.34
CA ALA A 228 15.53 -8.72 0.41
C ALA A 228 16.00 -8.61 -1.06
N VAL A 229 17.30 -8.69 -1.31
CA VAL A 229 17.94 -8.40 -2.61
C VAL A 229 17.43 -9.24 -3.78
N SER A 230 17.04 -10.48 -3.54
CA SER A 230 16.54 -11.39 -4.57
C SER A 230 15.02 -11.42 -4.71
N THR A 231 14.30 -10.56 -3.93
CA THR A 231 12.83 -10.48 -3.98
C THR A 231 12.42 -9.37 -4.94
N VAL A 232 12.05 -9.75 -6.17
CA VAL A 232 11.67 -8.84 -7.26
C VAL A 232 10.45 -9.40 -7.99
N GLY A 233 9.48 -8.55 -8.35
CA GLY A 233 8.26 -8.94 -9.04
C GLY A 233 7.32 -9.84 -8.22
N THR A 234 7.45 -9.81 -6.90
CA THR A 234 6.67 -10.66 -5.99
C THR A 234 5.38 -9.97 -5.55
N ALA A 235 4.30 -10.75 -5.51
CA ALA A 235 3.05 -10.40 -4.85
C ALA A 235 2.95 -11.17 -3.52
N LEU A 236 3.32 -10.52 -2.42
CA LEU A 236 3.34 -11.15 -1.10
C LEU A 236 1.96 -11.09 -0.45
N VAL A 237 1.34 -12.24 -0.29
CA VAL A 237 -0.02 -12.36 0.26
C VAL A 237 0.01 -12.25 1.79
N VAL A 238 -0.86 -11.38 2.34
CA VAL A 238 -1.07 -11.18 3.78
C VAL A 238 -2.59 -11.14 4.03
N ASP A 239 -3.26 -12.29 3.94
CA ASP A 239 -4.71 -12.36 3.85
C ASP A 239 -5.36 -13.39 4.80
N GLY A 240 -4.60 -13.92 5.75
CA GLY A 240 -5.09 -14.95 6.67
C GLY A 240 -5.46 -16.28 5.98
N GLY A 241 -4.94 -16.52 4.76
CA GLY A 241 -5.18 -17.75 4.00
C GLY A 241 -6.40 -17.68 3.06
N THR A 242 -7.04 -16.52 2.92
CA THR A 242 -8.26 -16.34 2.11
C THR A 242 -8.09 -16.75 0.65
N GLN A 243 -6.94 -16.43 0.04
CA GLN A 243 -6.65 -16.78 -1.34
C GLN A 243 -6.27 -18.25 -1.50
N GLY A 244 -5.39 -18.73 -0.62
CA GLY A 244 -4.67 -20.01 -0.83
C GLY A 244 -5.34 -21.24 -0.22
N LEU A 245 -6.12 -21.08 0.84
CA LEU A 245 -6.66 -22.22 1.57
C LEU A 245 -8.05 -22.61 1.06
N ARG A 246 -8.33 -23.90 1.12
CA ARG A 246 -9.66 -24.50 0.88
C ARG A 246 -9.99 -25.32 2.11
N LEU A 247 -10.75 -24.74 3.04
CA LEU A 247 -11.14 -25.40 4.28
C LEU A 247 -12.43 -26.19 4.09
N PRO A 248 -12.61 -27.32 4.80
CA PRO A 248 -13.89 -28.03 4.87
C PRO A 248 -14.98 -27.10 5.44
N ALA A 249 -16.23 -27.26 4.95
CA ALA A 249 -17.36 -26.41 5.31
C ALA A 249 -17.67 -26.35 6.83
N ASN A 250 -17.18 -27.31 7.62
CA ASN A 250 -17.43 -27.40 9.06
C ASN A 250 -16.33 -26.76 9.92
N GLN A 251 -15.37 -26.08 9.35
CA GLN A 251 -14.26 -25.39 10.06
C GLN A 251 -14.21 -23.87 9.79
N ALA A 252 -15.22 -23.34 9.11
CA ALA A 252 -15.36 -21.90 8.85
C ALA A 252 -16.34 -21.25 9.82
#